data_f54b3d10e609996dcf5e77d318bbef9d
#
_entry.id   f54b3d10e609996dcf5e77d318bbef9d
#
_cell.length_a   1.000
_cell.length_b   1.000
_cell.length_c   1.000
_cell.angle_alpha   90.00
_cell.angle_beta   90.00
_cell.angle_gamma   90.00
#
_symmetry.space_group_name_H-M   'P 1'
#
loop_
_entity.id
_entity.type
_entity.pdbx_description
1 polymer ?
#
loop_
_entity_poly.entity_id
_entity_poly.type
_entity_poly.pdbx_seq_one_letter_code
_entity_poly.pdbx_strand_id
1 'polypeptide(L)'
;MISNYPGSEEAKVALQDLKSVYIELNDINSFAAYANSLGGNVRFEVSEQDSLTYLAAEKLFMRGDNEGARRSLTNYLQTFPQGAFSSNANFYLASIAFAKKDLEEAKRLFSLVLESGDTKFREESWARKAEIEYLDKDYAAAMESFKHLQAVAENPENKEAAKLGLMRCAELTGQPQEALLAANNLLKEPKLSPEIMSEARYVRAKAYISLKQENKALADLKEISKDTRTIHGAEAKYLLAQLYYDNKDDKNAETVLMNFIENGTPHQYWLARGFILLADIYIRQGDDFQARQYLTSLQNNYKGDDEIAAMIEDRLGKLKK
;
A
#
# COMPACT_ATOMS: atom_id res chain seq x y z
N MET A 1 31.91 36.38 33.64
CA MET A 1 32.85 36.51 32.50
C MET A 1 32.13 37.09 31.29
N ILE A 2 31.16 36.40 30.69
CA ILE A 2 30.46 36.86 29.46
C ILE A 2 29.86 38.27 29.62
N SER A 3 29.14 38.54 30.73
CA SER A 3 28.48 39.84 30.95
C SER A 3 29.48 40.99 31.19
N ASN A 4 30.68 40.71 31.71
CA ASN A 4 31.65 41.77 32.04
C ASN A 4 32.61 42.04 30.85
N TYR A 5 32.85 41.07 29.97
CA TYR A 5 33.77 41.18 28.86
C TYR A 5 33.19 40.50 27.59
N PRO A 6 32.07 40.96 27.06
CA PRO A 6 31.31 40.24 26.02
C PRO A 6 32.04 40.11 24.69
N GLY A 7 33.13 40.87 24.48
CA GLY A 7 33.94 40.82 23.24
C GLY A 7 35.20 40.00 23.35
N SER A 8 35.55 39.41 24.52
CA SER A 8 36.75 38.60 24.66
C SER A 8 36.60 37.22 24.01
N GLU A 9 37.70 36.59 23.60
CA GLU A 9 37.69 35.24 23.03
C GLU A 9 37.16 34.21 24.03
N GLU A 10 37.49 34.35 25.31
CA GLU A 10 36.98 33.50 26.39
C GLU A 10 35.47 33.65 26.56
N ALA A 11 34.91 34.84 26.39
CA ALA A 11 33.48 35.07 26.43
C ALA A 11 32.77 34.45 25.23
N LYS A 12 33.38 34.46 24.02
CA LYS A 12 32.86 33.81 22.85
C LYS A 12 32.83 32.30 23.01
N VAL A 13 33.90 31.69 23.53
CA VAL A 13 33.96 30.23 23.79
C VAL A 13 32.90 29.85 24.84
N ALA A 14 32.82 30.58 25.95
CA ALA A 14 31.83 30.32 27.00
C ALA A 14 30.38 30.45 26.49
N LEU A 15 30.11 31.40 25.57
CA LEU A 15 28.80 31.55 24.94
C LEU A 15 28.48 30.38 24.02
N GLN A 16 29.48 29.84 23.29
CA GLN A 16 29.33 28.67 22.45
C GLN A 16 29.06 27.39 23.27
N ASP A 17 29.76 27.24 24.40
CA ASP A 17 29.50 26.14 25.34
C ASP A 17 28.10 26.23 25.92
N LEU A 18 27.69 27.42 26.35
CA LEU A 18 26.36 27.68 26.90
C LEU A 18 25.28 27.36 25.85
N LYS A 19 25.48 27.80 24.62
CA LYS A 19 24.61 27.47 23.49
C LYS A 19 24.41 25.96 23.36
N SER A 20 25.50 25.18 23.41
CA SER A 20 25.46 23.72 23.32
C SER A 20 24.64 23.11 24.48
N VAL A 21 24.79 23.62 25.69
CA VAL A 21 23.98 23.19 26.85
C VAL A 21 22.50 23.47 26.64
N TYR A 22 22.13 24.67 26.17
CA TYR A 22 20.73 25.00 25.93
C TYR A 22 20.09 24.18 24.77
N ILE A 23 20.88 23.78 23.77
CA ILE A 23 20.46 22.83 22.75
C ILE A 23 20.14 21.46 23.40
N GLU A 24 21.01 20.96 24.29
CA GLU A 24 20.78 19.69 25.01
C GLU A 24 19.55 19.77 25.94
N LEU A 25 19.32 20.90 26.55
CA LEU A 25 18.14 21.16 27.40
C LEU A 25 16.86 21.43 26.59
N ASN A 26 16.97 21.58 25.26
CA ASN A 26 15.87 21.98 24.38
C ASN A 26 15.18 23.29 24.82
N ASP A 27 15.99 24.27 25.28
CA ASP A 27 15.54 25.58 25.79
C ASP A 27 16.23 26.74 25.07
N ILE A 28 16.09 26.77 23.75
CA ILE A 28 16.71 27.81 22.91
C ILE A 28 16.15 29.21 23.19
N ASN A 29 14.89 29.30 23.61
CA ASN A 29 14.27 30.60 23.94
C ASN A 29 14.97 31.28 25.12
N SER A 30 15.32 30.55 26.17
CA SER A 30 16.08 31.08 27.30
C SER A 30 17.50 31.48 26.88
N PHE A 31 18.13 30.71 25.98
CA PHE A 31 19.43 31.10 25.42
C PHE A 31 19.33 32.41 24.62
N ALA A 32 18.33 32.51 23.74
CA ALA A 32 18.09 33.70 22.90
C ALA A 32 17.85 34.95 23.80
N ALA A 33 17.01 34.82 24.82
CA ALA A 33 16.76 35.90 25.79
C ALA A 33 18.06 36.33 26.51
N TYR A 34 18.86 35.34 26.96
CA TYR A 34 20.14 35.63 27.61
C TYR A 34 21.13 36.30 26.65
N ALA A 35 21.34 35.74 25.44
CA ALA A 35 22.26 36.33 24.46
C ALA A 35 21.88 37.76 24.07
N ASN A 36 20.61 38.04 23.86
CA ASN A 36 20.12 39.37 23.55
C ASN A 36 20.23 40.35 24.74
N SER A 37 20.25 39.84 25.99
CA SER A 37 20.45 40.66 27.21
C SER A 37 21.89 41.15 27.38
N LEU A 38 22.88 40.53 26.74
CA LEU A 38 24.28 40.85 26.85
C LEU A 38 24.64 42.20 26.16
N GLY A 39 23.82 42.62 25.20
CA GLY A 39 24.05 43.87 24.47
C GLY A 39 25.29 43.84 23.58
N GLY A 40 25.65 44.97 22.99
CA GLY A 40 26.83 45.11 22.14
C GLY A 40 26.67 44.39 20.77
N ASN A 41 27.73 43.72 20.33
CA ASN A 41 27.75 43.01 19.05
C ASN A 41 27.20 41.57 19.13
N VAL A 42 26.70 41.15 20.30
CA VAL A 42 26.09 39.83 20.47
C VAL A 42 24.61 39.96 20.18
N ARG A 43 24.23 39.66 18.96
CA ARG A 43 22.82 39.54 18.54
C ARG A 43 22.54 38.11 18.18
N PHE A 44 21.48 37.57 18.72
CA PHE A 44 20.98 36.26 18.36
C PHE A 44 19.94 36.43 17.25
N GLU A 45 20.34 36.10 16.01
CA GLU A 45 19.50 36.30 14.84
C GLU A 45 18.32 35.34 14.82
N VAL A 46 17.19 35.78 14.26
CA VAL A 46 15.97 34.95 14.16
C VAL A 46 16.25 33.69 13.37
N SER A 47 17.05 33.76 12.31
CA SER A 47 17.47 32.61 11.50
C SER A 47 18.31 31.59 12.28
N GLU A 48 19.14 32.07 13.21
CA GLU A 48 19.90 31.20 14.11
C GLU A 48 18.99 30.53 15.13
N GLN A 49 18.02 31.30 15.68
CA GLN A 49 17.02 30.76 16.60
C GLN A 49 16.14 29.70 15.92
N ASP A 50 15.67 29.95 14.71
CA ASP A 50 14.94 28.97 13.87
C ASP A 50 15.73 27.66 13.78
N SER A 51 16.97 27.73 13.30
CA SER A 51 17.83 26.57 13.10
C SER A 51 18.07 25.79 14.40
N LEU A 52 18.39 26.47 15.49
CA LEU A 52 18.72 25.81 16.76
C LEU A 52 17.51 25.20 17.43
N THR A 53 16.34 25.87 17.35
CA THR A 53 15.09 25.33 17.90
C THR A 53 14.70 24.05 17.18
N TYR A 54 14.83 24.03 15.86
CA TYR A 54 14.61 22.81 15.08
C TYR A 54 15.62 21.70 15.43
N LEU A 55 16.94 22.01 15.45
CA LEU A 55 17.98 21.02 15.73
C LEU A 55 17.83 20.38 17.12
N ALA A 56 17.44 21.16 18.14
CA ALA A 56 17.16 20.62 19.46
C ALA A 56 16.00 19.62 19.45
N ALA A 57 14.93 19.93 18.71
CA ALA A 57 13.78 19.05 18.55
C ALA A 57 14.11 17.78 17.71
N GLU A 58 14.86 17.95 16.61
CA GLU A 58 15.34 16.82 15.79
C GLU A 58 16.21 15.86 16.60
N LYS A 59 17.05 16.37 17.48
CA LYS A 59 17.91 15.57 18.35
C LYS A 59 17.13 14.65 19.29
N LEU A 60 15.97 15.12 19.81
CA LEU A 60 15.07 14.29 20.59
C LEU A 60 14.49 13.15 19.74
N PHE A 61 14.07 13.44 18.52
CA PHE A 61 13.58 12.42 17.59
C PHE A 61 14.67 11.35 17.28
N MET A 62 15.89 11.78 16.97
CA MET A 62 17.02 10.89 16.66
C MET A 62 17.42 10.01 17.85
N ARG A 63 17.14 10.44 19.09
CA ARG A 63 17.37 9.64 20.32
C ARG A 63 16.19 8.70 20.64
N GLY A 64 15.10 8.76 19.86
CA GLY A 64 13.90 7.95 20.09
C GLY A 64 12.94 8.53 21.15
N ASP A 65 13.18 9.73 21.66
CA ASP A 65 12.22 10.44 22.52
C ASP A 65 11.11 11.06 21.69
N ASN A 66 10.21 10.21 21.20
CA ASN A 66 9.12 10.61 20.33
C ASN A 66 8.14 11.61 21.01
N GLU A 67 7.93 11.51 22.31
CA GLU A 67 7.05 12.44 23.04
C GLU A 67 7.69 13.82 23.22
N GLY A 68 8.96 13.85 23.59
CA GLY A 68 9.74 15.09 23.66
C GLY A 68 9.85 15.74 22.28
N ALA A 69 10.19 14.96 21.25
CA ALA A 69 10.27 15.44 19.87
C ALA A 69 8.94 16.01 19.39
N ARG A 70 7.82 15.33 19.63
CA ARG A 70 6.49 15.80 19.24
C ARG A 70 6.17 17.16 19.84
N ARG A 71 6.39 17.32 21.16
CA ARG A 71 6.16 18.62 21.82
C ARG A 71 7.05 19.72 21.25
N SER A 72 8.34 19.43 21.07
CA SER A 72 9.32 20.41 20.61
C SER A 72 9.14 20.80 19.15
N LEU A 73 8.85 19.83 18.25
CA LEU A 73 8.56 20.10 16.84
C LEU A 73 7.24 20.88 16.69
N THR A 74 6.23 20.58 17.50
CA THR A 74 4.98 21.36 17.51
C THR A 74 5.23 22.81 17.96
N ASN A 75 6.00 23.01 19.02
CA ASN A 75 6.40 24.35 19.47
C ASN A 75 7.23 25.09 18.42
N TYR A 76 8.12 24.37 17.73
CA TYR A 76 8.90 24.93 16.61
C TYR A 76 7.97 25.48 15.53
N LEU A 77 7.00 24.71 15.05
CA LEU A 77 6.06 25.13 14.02
C LEU A 77 5.13 26.27 14.46
N GLN A 78 4.82 26.37 15.75
CA GLN A 78 4.07 27.51 16.31
C GLN A 78 4.91 28.79 16.33
N THR A 79 6.20 28.67 16.63
CA THR A 79 7.12 29.82 16.72
C THR A 79 7.59 30.27 15.32
N PHE A 80 7.84 29.31 14.45
CA PHE A 80 8.37 29.50 13.08
C PHE A 80 7.50 28.79 12.02
N PRO A 81 6.25 29.24 11.79
CA PRO A 81 5.34 28.56 10.86
C PRO A 81 5.84 28.55 9.40
N GLN A 82 6.71 29.49 9.04
CA GLN A 82 7.39 29.59 7.75
C GLN A 82 8.91 29.42 7.92
N GLY A 83 9.37 28.78 8.99
CA GLY A 83 10.77 28.54 9.26
C GLY A 83 11.42 27.64 8.22
N ALA A 84 12.74 27.75 8.09
CA ALA A 84 13.52 27.01 7.11
C ALA A 84 13.38 25.48 7.21
N PHE A 85 12.96 24.99 8.39
CA PHE A 85 12.82 23.56 8.68
C PHE A 85 11.37 23.11 8.90
N SER A 86 10.38 23.92 8.49
CA SER A 86 8.96 23.59 8.69
C SER A 86 8.57 22.27 8.00
N SER A 87 9.09 22.01 6.79
CA SER A 87 8.89 20.74 6.08
C SER A 87 9.50 19.55 6.85
N ASN A 88 10.71 19.73 7.39
CA ASN A 88 11.39 18.70 8.19
C ASN A 88 10.60 18.39 9.47
N ALA A 89 10.13 19.43 10.16
CA ALA A 89 9.35 19.29 11.38
C ALA A 89 8.03 18.54 11.12
N ASN A 90 7.33 18.89 10.04
CA ASN A 90 6.10 18.18 9.63
C ASN A 90 6.39 16.71 9.30
N PHE A 91 7.51 16.40 8.63
CA PHE A 91 7.87 15.04 8.32
C PHE A 91 8.12 14.19 9.57
N TYR A 92 8.86 14.69 10.54
CA TYR A 92 9.10 13.95 11.78
C TYR A 92 7.84 13.80 12.63
N LEU A 93 6.98 14.83 12.69
CA LEU A 93 5.67 14.73 13.33
C LEU A 93 4.78 13.69 12.64
N ALA A 94 4.76 13.67 11.30
CA ALA A 94 4.06 12.66 10.51
C ALA A 94 4.56 11.25 10.82
N SER A 95 5.88 11.08 10.90
CA SER A 95 6.51 9.80 11.22
C SER A 95 6.14 9.31 12.63
N ILE A 96 6.09 10.22 13.60
CA ILE A 96 5.65 9.91 14.98
C ILE A 96 4.17 9.51 15.00
N ALA A 97 3.30 10.25 14.30
CA ALA A 97 1.87 9.97 14.20
C ALA A 97 1.64 8.60 13.51
N PHE A 98 2.35 8.32 12.42
CA PHE A 98 2.29 7.05 11.71
C PHE A 98 2.69 5.86 12.59
N ALA A 99 3.80 5.99 13.32
CA ALA A 99 4.25 4.97 14.26
C ALA A 99 3.25 4.69 15.39
N LYS A 100 2.46 5.70 15.78
CA LYS A 100 1.37 5.59 16.77
C LYS A 100 0.05 5.11 16.17
N LYS A 101 -0.01 4.86 14.85
CA LYS A 101 -1.22 4.51 14.09
C LYS A 101 -2.29 5.63 14.09
N ASP A 102 -1.89 6.86 14.33
CA ASP A 102 -2.72 8.04 14.09
C ASP A 102 -2.62 8.42 12.61
N LEU A 103 -3.31 7.61 11.78
CA LEU A 103 -3.15 7.65 10.33
C LEU A 103 -3.72 8.93 9.72
N GLU A 104 -4.80 9.49 10.28
CA GLU A 104 -5.37 10.75 9.80
C GLU A 104 -4.40 11.92 10.00
N GLU A 105 -3.83 12.04 11.20
CA GLU A 105 -2.84 13.10 11.46
C GLU A 105 -1.56 12.87 10.65
N ALA A 106 -1.11 11.64 10.51
CA ALA A 106 0.05 11.31 9.68
C ALA A 106 -0.18 11.72 8.21
N LYS A 107 -1.32 11.38 7.62
CA LYS A 107 -1.71 11.74 6.25
C LYS A 107 -1.73 13.25 6.05
N ARG A 108 -2.34 13.98 6.99
CA ARG A 108 -2.39 15.46 6.98
C ARG A 108 -0.98 16.06 6.98
N LEU A 109 -0.11 15.58 7.87
CA LEU A 109 1.25 16.11 8.00
C LEU A 109 2.14 15.75 6.80
N PHE A 110 2.07 14.52 6.27
CA PHE A 110 2.77 14.17 5.03
C PHE A 110 2.29 15.02 3.86
N SER A 111 1.01 15.37 3.79
CA SER A 111 0.50 16.28 2.75
C SER A 111 1.13 17.67 2.85
N LEU A 112 1.30 18.23 4.07
CA LEU A 112 2.00 19.49 4.26
C LEU A 112 3.47 19.44 3.82
N VAL A 113 4.16 18.30 4.03
CA VAL A 113 5.52 18.10 3.50
C VAL A 113 5.53 18.16 1.98
N LEU A 114 4.56 17.52 1.32
CA LEU A 114 4.46 17.45 -0.13
C LEU A 114 4.08 18.80 -0.77
N GLU A 115 3.30 19.62 -0.07
CA GLU A 115 2.93 20.98 -0.47
C GLU A 115 4.11 21.97 -0.39
N SER A 116 5.09 21.70 0.47
CA SER A 116 6.25 22.59 0.65
C SER A 116 7.26 22.55 -0.53
N GLY A 117 7.01 21.72 -1.55
CA GLY A 117 7.83 21.63 -2.74
C GLY A 117 8.84 20.48 -2.73
N ASP A 118 10.02 20.72 -3.32
CA ASP A 118 11.04 19.68 -3.41
C ASP A 118 11.83 19.58 -2.09
N THR A 119 11.71 18.43 -1.44
CA THR A 119 12.40 18.13 -0.18
C THR A 119 13.01 16.74 -0.21
N LYS A 120 14.04 16.50 0.60
CA LYS A 120 14.63 15.16 0.77
C LYS A 120 13.65 14.13 1.32
N PHE A 121 12.50 14.55 1.82
CA PHE A 121 11.46 13.67 2.38
C PHE A 121 10.32 13.38 1.42
N ARG A 122 10.38 13.91 0.18
CA ARG A 122 9.29 13.82 -0.79
C ARG A 122 8.94 12.38 -1.14
N GLU A 123 9.95 11.58 -1.40
CA GLU A 123 9.76 10.15 -1.73
C GLU A 123 9.08 9.39 -0.60
N GLU A 124 9.62 9.49 0.62
CA GLU A 124 9.06 8.80 1.77
C GLU A 124 7.65 9.30 2.12
N SER A 125 7.41 10.61 1.99
CA SER A 125 6.08 11.19 2.24
C SER A 125 5.03 10.67 1.27
N TRP A 126 5.36 10.52 -0.03
CA TRP A 126 4.46 9.89 -0.99
C TRP A 126 4.23 8.42 -0.68
N ALA A 127 5.28 7.68 -0.28
CA ALA A 127 5.18 6.27 0.07
C ALA A 127 4.21 6.07 1.26
N ARG A 128 4.39 6.84 2.34
CA ARG A 128 3.54 6.74 3.53
C ARG A 128 2.12 7.21 3.28
N LYS A 129 1.95 8.31 2.54
CA LYS A 129 0.62 8.80 2.17
C LYS A 129 -0.15 7.76 1.36
N ALA A 130 0.49 7.17 0.34
CA ALA A 130 -0.12 6.12 -0.48
C ALA A 130 -0.49 4.87 0.35
N GLU A 131 0.38 4.47 1.28
CA GLU A 131 0.13 3.36 2.20
C GLU A 131 -1.10 3.62 3.09
N ILE A 132 -1.20 4.82 3.67
CA ILE A 132 -2.34 5.21 4.52
C ILE A 132 -3.63 5.18 3.70
N GLU A 133 -3.66 5.81 2.53
CA GLU A 133 -4.84 5.87 1.66
C GLU A 133 -5.29 4.46 1.22
N TYR A 134 -4.32 3.56 0.96
CA TYR A 134 -4.62 2.17 0.64
C TYR A 134 -5.24 1.42 1.84
N LEU A 135 -4.71 1.61 3.06
CA LEU A 135 -5.25 1.03 4.30
C LEU A 135 -6.66 1.56 4.60
N ASP A 136 -6.92 2.82 4.33
CA ASP A 136 -8.24 3.46 4.45
C ASP A 136 -9.22 3.00 3.36
N LYS A 137 -8.77 2.18 2.42
CA LYS A 137 -9.52 1.71 1.24
C LYS A 137 -9.91 2.83 0.27
N ASP A 138 -9.28 3.99 0.38
CA ASP A 138 -9.39 5.05 -0.63
C ASP A 138 -8.43 4.75 -1.78
N TYR A 139 -8.76 3.69 -2.53
CA TYR A 139 -7.91 3.18 -3.60
C TYR A 139 -7.72 4.18 -4.75
N ALA A 140 -8.66 5.10 -4.93
CA ALA A 140 -8.55 6.15 -5.94
C ALA A 140 -7.47 7.17 -5.54
N ALA A 141 -7.49 7.67 -4.31
CA ALA A 141 -6.46 8.56 -3.79
C ALA A 141 -5.09 7.85 -3.72
N ALA A 142 -5.06 6.60 -3.21
CA ALA A 142 -3.84 5.80 -3.15
C ALA A 142 -3.20 5.62 -4.53
N MET A 143 -3.99 5.39 -5.57
CA MET A 143 -3.49 5.25 -6.94
C MET A 143 -2.78 6.54 -7.41
N GLU A 144 -3.33 7.71 -7.14
CA GLU A 144 -2.68 8.99 -7.47
C GLU A 144 -1.38 9.18 -6.66
N SER A 145 -1.40 8.86 -5.37
CA SER A 145 -0.21 8.93 -4.52
C SER A 145 0.88 7.95 -4.98
N PHE A 146 0.53 6.73 -5.40
CA PHE A 146 1.47 5.78 -5.99
C PHE A 146 2.02 6.24 -7.36
N LYS A 147 1.24 6.94 -8.19
CA LYS A 147 1.75 7.58 -9.42
C LYS A 147 2.80 8.64 -9.11
N HIS A 148 2.54 9.48 -8.11
CA HIS A 148 3.53 10.44 -7.67
C HIS A 148 4.78 9.78 -7.10
N LEU A 149 4.62 8.73 -6.28
CA LEU A 149 5.75 7.95 -5.78
C LEU A 149 6.57 7.36 -6.92
N GLN A 150 5.91 6.76 -7.91
CA GLN A 150 6.59 6.17 -9.08
C GLN A 150 7.44 7.19 -9.84
N ALA A 151 6.99 8.46 -9.89
CA ALA A 151 7.68 9.53 -10.60
C ALA A 151 8.95 10.03 -9.86
N VAL A 152 9.00 9.89 -8.53
CA VAL A 152 10.08 10.44 -7.68
C VAL A 152 10.94 9.37 -7.01
N ALA A 153 10.52 8.11 -7.00
CA ALA A 153 11.19 7.06 -6.27
C ALA A 153 12.59 6.78 -6.84
N GLU A 154 13.59 6.85 -5.98
CA GLU A 154 14.97 6.42 -6.22
C GLU A 154 15.27 5.11 -5.51
N ASN A 155 14.69 4.92 -4.32
CA ASN A 155 14.81 3.70 -3.53
C ASN A 155 14.15 2.51 -4.25
N PRO A 156 14.85 1.36 -4.44
CA PRO A 156 14.29 0.18 -5.08
C PRO A 156 13.01 -0.36 -4.44
N GLU A 157 12.92 -0.32 -3.11
CA GLU A 157 11.73 -0.78 -2.38
C GLU A 157 10.51 0.11 -2.69
N ASN A 158 10.70 1.42 -2.72
CA ASN A 158 9.65 2.38 -3.07
C ASN A 158 9.24 2.28 -4.54
N LYS A 159 10.19 1.97 -5.45
CA LYS A 159 9.89 1.67 -6.87
C LYS A 159 8.99 0.44 -7.01
N GLU A 160 9.30 -0.61 -6.28
CA GLU A 160 8.48 -1.83 -6.27
C GLU A 160 7.11 -1.56 -5.63
N ALA A 161 7.09 -0.91 -4.47
CA ALA A 161 5.86 -0.54 -3.76
C ALA A 161 4.92 0.31 -4.63
N ALA A 162 5.46 1.28 -5.37
CA ALA A 162 4.68 2.11 -6.28
C ALA A 162 4.03 1.29 -7.40
N LYS A 163 4.79 0.40 -8.06
CA LYS A 163 4.29 -0.45 -9.14
C LYS A 163 3.23 -1.44 -8.65
N LEU A 164 3.48 -2.06 -7.49
CA LEU A 164 2.57 -3.01 -6.87
C LEU A 164 1.29 -2.31 -6.41
N GLY A 165 1.43 -1.15 -5.76
CA GLY A 165 0.30 -0.34 -5.32
C GLY A 165 -0.58 0.13 -6.47
N LEU A 166 0.02 0.60 -7.57
CA LEU A 166 -0.71 0.97 -8.78
C LEU A 166 -1.52 -0.19 -9.36
N MET A 167 -0.91 -1.37 -9.45
CA MET A 167 -1.59 -2.57 -9.95
C MET A 167 -2.79 -2.93 -9.08
N ARG A 168 -2.61 -2.98 -7.77
CA ARG A 168 -3.67 -3.32 -6.81
C ARG A 168 -4.80 -2.31 -6.81
N CYS A 169 -4.47 -1.01 -6.78
CA CYS A 169 -5.47 0.05 -6.82
C CYS A 169 -6.28 0.04 -8.11
N ALA A 170 -5.63 -0.18 -9.26
CA ALA A 170 -6.31 -0.25 -10.55
C ALA A 170 -7.27 -1.46 -10.63
N GLU A 171 -6.90 -2.61 -10.06
CA GLU A 171 -7.79 -3.76 -9.94
C GLU A 171 -8.99 -3.45 -9.04
N LEU A 172 -8.74 -2.93 -7.83
CA LEU A 172 -9.76 -2.67 -6.82
C LEU A 172 -10.72 -1.54 -7.22
N THR A 173 -10.29 -0.63 -8.07
CA THR A 173 -11.13 0.44 -8.64
C THR A 173 -11.79 0.07 -9.97
N GLY A 174 -11.62 -1.17 -10.44
CA GLY A 174 -12.25 -1.66 -11.67
C GLY A 174 -11.75 -0.98 -12.93
N GLN A 175 -10.46 -0.65 -13.01
CA GLN A 175 -9.81 0.00 -14.15
C GLN A 175 -8.92 -1.01 -14.92
N PRO A 176 -9.50 -1.87 -15.79
CA PRO A 176 -8.76 -3.00 -16.37
C PRO A 176 -7.62 -2.59 -17.29
N GLN A 177 -7.69 -1.44 -17.97
CA GLN A 177 -6.60 -0.94 -18.82
C GLN A 177 -5.38 -0.56 -17.97
N GLU A 178 -5.62 0.17 -16.86
CA GLU A 178 -4.57 0.57 -15.94
C GLU A 178 -3.98 -0.64 -15.20
N ALA A 179 -4.83 -1.57 -14.76
CA ALA A 179 -4.41 -2.82 -14.13
C ALA A 179 -3.53 -3.65 -15.06
N LEU A 180 -3.91 -3.77 -16.34
CA LEU A 180 -3.12 -4.45 -17.36
C LEU A 180 -1.76 -3.81 -17.57
N LEU A 181 -1.71 -2.47 -17.69
CA LEU A 181 -0.47 -1.72 -17.84
C LEU A 181 0.46 -1.90 -16.65
N ALA A 182 -0.08 -1.74 -15.44
CA ALA A 182 0.68 -1.86 -14.20
C ALA A 182 1.21 -3.30 -14.01
N ALA A 183 0.39 -4.32 -14.23
CA ALA A 183 0.79 -5.73 -14.15
C ALA A 183 1.88 -6.07 -15.17
N ASN A 184 1.76 -5.59 -16.43
CA ASN A 184 2.80 -5.79 -17.44
C ASN A 184 4.13 -5.10 -17.07
N ASN A 185 4.09 -3.92 -16.47
CA ASN A 185 5.30 -3.22 -16.03
C ASN A 185 5.96 -3.95 -14.85
N LEU A 186 5.16 -4.43 -13.90
CA LEU A 186 5.68 -5.20 -12.77
C LEU A 186 6.31 -6.51 -13.22
N LEU A 187 5.67 -7.26 -14.13
CA LEU A 187 6.19 -8.55 -14.65
C LEU A 187 7.46 -8.43 -15.51
N LYS A 188 7.89 -7.23 -15.86
CA LYS A 188 9.20 -7.00 -16.52
C LYS A 188 10.36 -6.92 -15.52
N GLU A 189 10.08 -6.80 -14.23
CA GLU A 189 11.12 -6.71 -13.20
C GLU A 189 11.87 -8.04 -13.07
N PRO A 190 13.21 -8.01 -13.03
CA PRO A 190 14.02 -9.24 -13.11
C PRO A 190 14.02 -10.06 -11.81
N LYS A 191 13.58 -9.49 -10.70
CA LYS A 191 13.71 -10.10 -9.36
C LYS A 191 12.42 -9.97 -8.54
N LEU A 192 11.28 -10.36 -9.13
CA LEU A 192 10.02 -10.43 -8.38
C LEU A 192 9.98 -11.67 -7.49
N SER A 193 9.39 -11.54 -6.31
CA SER A 193 9.03 -12.71 -5.51
C SER A 193 7.99 -13.57 -6.26
N PRO A 194 7.97 -14.90 -6.03
CA PRO A 194 6.97 -15.77 -6.63
C PRO A 194 5.53 -15.32 -6.33
N GLU A 195 5.30 -14.78 -5.14
CA GLU A 195 4.00 -14.28 -4.68
C GLU A 195 3.55 -13.07 -5.51
N ILE A 196 4.42 -12.07 -5.64
CA ILE A 196 4.14 -10.85 -6.43
C ILE A 196 3.95 -11.22 -7.91
N MET A 197 4.78 -12.13 -8.43
CA MET A 197 4.66 -12.60 -9.81
C MET A 197 3.32 -13.29 -10.05
N SER A 198 2.88 -14.14 -9.11
CA SER A 198 1.56 -14.82 -9.19
C SER A 198 0.42 -13.82 -9.14
N GLU A 199 0.47 -12.85 -8.22
CA GLU A 199 -0.52 -11.78 -8.10
C GLU A 199 -0.59 -10.94 -9.38
N ALA A 200 0.55 -10.52 -9.92
CA ALA A 200 0.60 -9.71 -11.14
C ALA A 200 0.05 -10.45 -12.36
N ARG A 201 0.32 -11.76 -12.50
CA ARG A 201 -0.29 -12.61 -13.53
C ARG A 201 -1.80 -12.72 -13.34
N TYR A 202 -2.26 -12.87 -12.10
CA TYR A 202 -3.69 -12.96 -11.80
C TYR A 202 -4.42 -11.67 -12.18
N VAL A 203 -3.93 -10.52 -11.76
CA VAL A 203 -4.48 -9.21 -12.13
C VAL A 203 -4.48 -9.03 -13.65
N ARG A 204 -3.38 -9.40 -14.32
CA ARG A 204 -3.27 -9.34 -15.79
C ARG A 204 -4.31 -10.22 -16.48
N ALA A 205 -4.50 -11.44 -16.02
CA ALA A 205 -5.49 -12.36 -16.58
C ALA A 205 -6.91 -11.82 -16.42
N LYS A 206 -7.27 -11.30 -15.23
CA LYS A 206 -8.58 -10.67 -15.00
C LYS A 206 -8.78 -9.42 -15.87
N ALA A 207 -7.74 -8.59 -16.01
CA ALA A 207 -7.80 -7.45 -16.90
C ALA A 207 -8.04 -7.84 -18.35
N TYR A 208 -7.36 -8.87 -18.86
CA TYR A 208 -7.63 -9.39 -20.20
C TYR A 208 -9.06 -9.90 -20.39
N ILE A 209 -9.61 -10.62 -19.40
CA ILE A 209 -11.00 -11.09 -19.43
C ILE A 209 -11.96 -9.89 -19.48
N SER A 210 -11.78 -8.92 -18.61
CA SER A 210 -12.60 -7.69 -18.55
C SER A 210 -12.56 -6.90 -19.86
N LEU A 211 -11.41 -6.92 -20.55
CA LEU A 211 -11.20 -6.27 -21.86
C LEU A 211 -11.63 -7.12 -23.06
N LYS A 212 -12.27 -8.27 -22.85
CA LYS A 212 -12.69 -9.22 -23.91
C LYS A 212 -11.52 -9.72 -24.75
N GLN A 213 -10.37 -9.96 -24.11
CA GLN A 213 -9.15 -10.49 -24.72
C GLN A 213 -8.80 -11.84 -24.08
N GLU A 214 -9.79 -12.71 -23.93
CA GLU A 214 -9.76 -13.95 -23.13
C GLU A 214 -8.61 -14.88 -23.54
N ASN A 215 -8.29 -14.97 -24.83
CA ASN A 215 -7.19 -15.80 -25.31
C ASN A 215 -5.82 -15.39 -24.73
N LYS A 216 -5.65 -14.13 -24.38
CA LYS A 216 -4.41 -13.64 -23.75
C LYS A 216 -4.32 -14.02 -22.27
N ALA A 217 -5.46 -14.24 -21.61
CA ALA A 217 -5.51 -14.65 -20.21
C ALA A 217 -5.08 -16.11 -20.00
N LEU A 218 -5.24 -16.98 -21.02
CA LEU A 218 -5.04 -18.43 -20.89
C LEU A 218 -3.66 -18.83 -20.36
N ALA A 219 -2.59 -18.17 -20.81
CA ALA A 219 -1.24 -18.50 -20.37
C ALA A 219 -1.03 -18.23 -18.88
N ASP A 220 -1.52 -17.08 -18.40
CA ASP A 220 -1.42 -16.71 -16.99
C ASP A 220 -2.30 -17.61 -16.12
N LEU A 221 -3.56 -17.84 -16.52
CA LEU A 221 -4.46 -18.72 -15.78
C LEU A 221 -3.92 -20.14 -15.66
N LYS A 222 -3.32 -20.69 -16.74
CA LYS A 222 -2.68 -22.02 -16.71
C LYS A 222 -1.53 -22.06 -15.70
N GLU A 223 -0.74 -21.01 -15.60
CA GLU A 223 0.39 -20.97 -14.69
C GLU A 223 -0.07 -20.86 -13.22
N ILE A 224 -0.96 -19.90 -12.93
CA ILE A 224 -1.45 -19.63 -11.58
C ILE A 224 -2.26 -20.83 -11.05
N SER A 225 -3.08 -21.46 -11.89
CA SER A 225 -3.94 -22.58 -11.52
C SER A 225 -3.20 -23.87 -11.14
N LYS A 226 -1.88 -23.91 -11.25
CA LYS A 226 -1.06 -25.03 -10.77
C LYS A 226 -1.06 -25.15 -9.24
N ASP A 227 -1.24 -24.05 -8.52
CA ASP A 227 -1.29 -24.03 -7.06
C ASP A 227 -2.66 -23.56 -6.53
N THR A 228 -3.61 -24.49 -6.45
CA THR A 228 -4.97 -24.22 -5.95
C THR A 228 -5.06 -24.08 -4.42
N ARG A 229 -3.94 -24.15 -3.70
CA ARG A 229 -3.89 -23.86 -2.25
C ARG A 229 -4.01 -22.36 -2.00
N THR A 230 -3.65 -21.53 -2.97
CA THR A 230 -3.86 -20.08 -2.91
C THR A 230 -5.25 -19.72 -3.44
N ILE A 231 -5.81 -18.61 -2.93
CA ILE A 231 -7.12 -18.12 -3.41
C ILE A 231 -7.08 -17.79 -4.89
N HIS A 232 -6.01 -17.12 -5.35
CA HIS A 232 -5.84 -16.76 -6.76
C HIS A 232 -5.69 -18.00 -7.66
N GLY A 233 -5.02 -19.03 -7.16
CA GLY A 233 -4.89 -20.30 -7.90
C GLY A 233 -6.20 -21.05 -8.03
N ALA A 234 -7.01 -21.10 -6.97
CA ALA A 234 -8.33 -21.71 -7.00
C ALA A 234 -9.28 -20.96 -7.94
N GLU A 235 -9.32 -19.62 -7.85
CA GLU A 235 -10.10 -18.79 -8.77
C GLU A 235 -9.62 -18.94 -10.22
N ALA A 236 -8.29 -18.88 -10.44
CA ALA A 236 -7.72 -19.05 -11.77
C ALA A 236 -8.06 -20.42 -12.39
N LYS A 237 -8.13 -21.48 -11.58
CA LYS A 237 -8.53 -22.82 -12.03
C LYS A 237 -9.98 -22.82 -12.54
N TYR A 238 -10.88 -22.21 -11.78
CA TYR A 238 -12.26 -22.02 -12.20
C TYR A 238 -12.36 -21.14 -13.46
N LEU A 239 -11.69 -19.99 -13.50
CA LEU A 239 -11.72 -19.09 -14.66
C LEU A 239 -11.16 -19.73 -15.93
N LEU A 240 -10.12 -20.54 -15.81
CA LEU A 240 -9.56 -21.30 -16.93
C LEU A 240 -10.60 -22.26 -17.52
N ALA A 241 -11.31 -22.99 -16.65
CA ALA A 241 -12.38 -23.89 -17.11
C ALA A 241 -13.55 -23.10 -17.71
N GLN A 242 -13.94 -21.98 -17.10
CA GLN A 242 -15.00 -21.11 -17.59
C GLN A 242 -14.68 -20.59 -19.01
N LEU A 243 -13.44 -20.14 -19.26
CA LEU A 243 -13.04 -19.70 -20.61
C LEU A 243 -13.10 -20.81 -21.64
N TYR A 244 -12.72 -22.04 -21.31
CA TYR A 244 -12.89 -23.18 -22.20
C TYR A 244 -14.36 -23.46 -22.47
N TYR A 245 -15.22 -23.45 -21.43
CA TYR A 245 -16.65 -23.63 -21.54
C TYR A 245 -17.30 -22.58 -22.45
N ASP A 246 -16.97 -21.31 -22.26
CA ASP A 246 -17.51 -20.19 -23.05
C ASP A 246 -17.09 -20.30 -24.53
N ASN A 247 -15.90 -20.82 -24.81
CA ASN A 247 -15.39 -21.12 -26.14
C ASN A 247 -15.91 -22.45 -26.72
N LYS A 248 -16.86 -23.12 -26.02
CA LYS A 248 -17.43 -24.43 -26.43
C LYS A 248 -16.39 -25.58 -26.50
N ASP A 249 -15.30 -25.42 -25.77
CA ASP A 249 -14.27 -26.45 -25.61
C ASP A 249 -14.54 -27.25 -24.32
N ASP A 250 -15.67 -27.98 -24.34
CA ASP A 250 -16.17 -28.75 -23.20
C ASP A 250 -15.15 -29.77 -22.71
N LYS A 251 -14.39 -30.37 -23.60
CA LYS A 251 -13.39 -31.39 -23.27
C LYS A 251 -12.28 -30.84 -22.40
N ASN A 252 -11.73 -29.68 -22.75
CA ASN A 252 -10.69 -29.05 -21.94
C ASN A 252 -11.27 -28.45 -20.63
N ALA A 253 -12.49 -27.90 -20.68
CA ALA A 253 -13.19 -27.42 -19.47
C ALA A 253 -13.39 -28.55 -18.46
N GLU A 254 -13.95 -29.69 -18.88
CA GLU A 254 -14.17 -30.88 -18.07
C GLU A 254 -12.85 -31.40 -17.48
N THR A 255 -11.80 -31.52 -18.30
CA THR A 255 -10.48 -31.98 -17.84
C THR A 255 -9.92 -31.10 -16.72
N VAL A 256 -10.03 -29.78 -16.86
CA VAL A 256 -9.57 -28.83 -15.84
C VAL A 256 -10.38 -28.95 -14.53
N LEU A 257 -11.71 -29.10 -14.66
CA LEU A 257 -12.61 -29.21 -13.50
C LEU A 257 -12.46 -30.54 -12.78
N MET A 258 -12.35 -31.67 -13.50
CA MET A 258 -12.09 -32.97 -12.90
C MET A 258 -10.79 -32.94 -12.08
N ASN A 259 -9.71 -32.40 -12.67
CA ASN A 259 -8.45 -32.25 -11.95
C ASN A 259 -8.59 -31.33 -10.74
N PHE A 260 -9.43 -30.28 -10.81
CA PHE A 260 -9.68 -29.38 -9.69
C PHE A 260 -10.40 -30.08 -8.54
N ILE A 261 -11.38 -30.90 -8.86
CA ILE A 261 -12.17 -31.67 -7.89
C ILE A 261 -11.32 -32.78 -7.25
N GLU A 262 -10.52 -33.51 -8.03
CA GLU A 262 -9.66 -34.58 -7.54
C GLU A 262 -8.57 -34.09 -6.59
N ASN A 263 -7.92 -32.96 -6.92
CA ASN A 263 -6.86 -32.41 -6.09
C ASN A 263 -7.39 -31.59 -4.90
N GLY A 264 -8.60 -31.07 -5.01
CA GLY A 264 -9.23 -30.22 -4.01
C GLY A 264 -8.56 -28.86 -3.81
N THR A 265 -9.12 -28.09 -2.88
CA THR A 265 -8.62 -26.78 -2.46
C THR A 265 -9.21 -26.40 -1.10
N PRO A 266 -8.54 -25.61 -0.26
CA PRO A 266 -9.15 -25.02 0.93
C PRO A 266 -10.21 -23.96 0.60
N HIS A 267 -10.25 -23.45 -0.63
CA HIS A 267 -11.14 -22.38 -1.08
C HIS A 267 -12.46 -22.97 -1.62
N GLN A 268 -13.32 -23.40 -0.71
CA GLN A 268 -14.53 -24.15 -1.00
C GLN A 268 -15.50 -23.46 -1.97
N TYR A 269 -15.57 -22.14 -1.95
CA TYR A 269 -16.40 -21.37 -2.87
C TYR A 269 -16.00 -21.62 -4.35
N TRP A 270 -14.71 -21.55 -4.66
CA TRP A 270 -14.25 -21.77 -6.03
C TRP A 270 -14.40 -23.22 -6.46
N LEU A 271 -14.22 -24.15 -5.52
CA LEU A 271 -14.49 -25.56 -5.80
C LEU A 271 -15.97 -25.79 -6.11
N ALA A 272 -16.87 -25.20 -5.34
CA ALA A 272 -18.31 -25.27 -5.57
C ALA A 272 -18.70 -24.68 -6.94
N ARG A 273 -18.13 -23.54 -7.31
CA ARG A 273 -18.27 -22.95 -8.65
C ARG A 273 -17.81 -23.92 -9.74
N GLY A 274 -16.71 -24.64 -9.47
CA GLY A 274 -16.21 -25.69 -10.37
C GLY A 274 -17.19 -26.84 -10.56
N PHE A 275 -17.80 -27.35 -9.48
CA PHE A 275 -18.83 -28.38 -9.54
C PHE A 275 -20.05 -27.94 -10.36
N ILE A 276 -20.50 -26.70 -10.16
CA ILE A 276 -21.64 -26.13 -10.89
C ILE A 276 -21.32 -26.04 -12.38
N LEU A 277 -20.13 -25.54 -12.74
CA LEU A 277 -19.71 -25.44 -14.13
C LEU A 277 -19.58 -26.84 -14.80
N LEU A 278 -19.11 -27.84 -14.06
CA LEU A 278 -19.07 -29.21 -14.54
C LEU A 278 -20.47 -29.74 -14.81
N ALA A 279 -21.44 -29.47 -13.94
CA ALA A 279 -22.84 -29.81 -14.18
C ALA A 279 -23.40 -29.09 -15.41
N ASP A 280 -23.05 -27.80 -15.62
CA ASP A 280 -23.47 -27.05 -16.83
C ASP A 280 -22.89 -27.66 -18.11
N ILE A 281 -21.68 -28.24 -18.07
CA ILE A 281 -21.10 -28.99 -19.20
C ILE A 281 -21.96 -30.23 -19.51
N TYR A 282 -22.30 -31.04 -18.50
CA TYR A 282 -23.11 -32.24 -18.70
C TYR A 282 -24.54 -31.92 -19.16
N ILE A 283 -25.14 -30.84 -18.67
CA ILE A 283 -26.44 -30.33 -19.17
C ILE A 283 -26.34 -30.02 -20.67
N ARG A 284 -25.28 -29.33 -21.09
CA ARG A 284 -25.05 -28.96 -22.48
C ARG A 284 -24.83 -30.21 -23.38
N GLN A 285 -24.25 -31.27 -22.82
CA GLN A 285 -24.05 -32.56 -23.50
C GLN A 285 -25.32 -33.43 -23.49
N GLY A 286 -26.37 -33.04 -22.76
CA GLY A 286 -27.61 -33.81 -22.63
C GLY A 286 -27.54 -34.95 -21.59
N ASP A 287 -26.52 -34.97 -20.75
CA ASP A 287 -26.36 -35.91 -19.65
C ASP A 287 -26.91 -35.35 -18.33
N ASP A 288 -28.25 -35.26 -18.28
CA ASP A 288 -28.96 -34.74 -17.09
C ASP A 288 -28.70 -35.60 -15.83
N PHE A 289 -28.37 -36.89 -16.02
CA PHE A 289 -28.07 -37.78 -14.92
C PHE A 289 -26.77 -37.39 -14.21
N GLN A 290 -25.69 -37.25 -14.96
CA GLN A 290 -24.40 -36.83 -14.40
C GLN A 290 -24.49 -35.42 -13.76
N ALA A 291 -25.14 -34.48 -14.45
CA ALA A 291 -25.36 -33.13 -13.91
C ALA A 291 -26.06 -33.16 -12.54
N ARG A 292 -27.12 -33.97 -12.42
CA ARG A 292 -27.86 -34.14 -11.18
C ARG A 292 -27.00 -34.72 -10.04
N GLN A 293 -26.16 -35.71 -10.36
CA GLN A 293 -25.25 -36.32 -9.39
C GLN A 293 -24.30 -35.29 -8.78
N TYR A 294 -23.65 -34.49 -9.61
CA TYR A 294 -22.72 -33.44 -9.14
C TYR A 294 -23.44 -32.37 -8.32
N LEU A 295 -24.60 -31.88 -8.79
CA LEU A 295 -25.36 -30.84 -8.08
C LEU A 295 -25.90 -31.34 -6.74
N THR A 296 -26.43 -32.57 -6.68
CA THR A 296 -26.94 -33.16 -5.42
C THR A 296 -25.80 -33.41 -4.44
N SER A 297 -24.66 -33.92 -4.93
CA SER A 297 -23.47 -34.08 -4.08
C SER A 297 -23.01 -32.75 -3.49
N LEU A 298 -22.97 -31.69 -4.30
CA LEU A 298 -22.60 -30.37 -3.85
C LEU A 298 -23.61 -29.82 -2.83
N GLN A 299 -24.91 -29.94 -3.08
CA GLN A 299 -26.00 -29.51 -2.18
C GLN A 299 -25.88 -30.13 -0.78
N ASN A 300 -25.51 -31.42 -0.72
CA ASN A 300 -25.38 -32.13 0.54
C ASN A 300 -24.13 -31.76 1.35
N ASN A 301 -23.06 -31.33 0.69
CA ASN A 301 -21.75 -31.16 1.30
C ASN A 301 -21.32 -29.70 1.47
N TYR A 302 -21.82 -28.77 0.65
CA TYR A 302 -21.47 -27.37 0.74
C TYR A 302 -22.20 -26.68 1.90
N LYS A 303 -21.46 -25.84 2.67
CA LYS A 303 -21.97 -25.17 3.89
C LYS A 303 -21.78 -23.65 3.85
N GLY A 304 -21.46 -23.06 2.69
CA GLY A 304 -21.34 -21.62 2.53
C GLY A 304 -22.70 -20.92 2.66
N ASP A 305 -22.66 -19.67 3.13
CA ASP A 305 -23.81 -18.76 3.18
C ASP A 305 -23.62 -17.71 2.06
N ASP A 306 -23.79 -18.15 0.83
CA ASP A 306 -23.59 -17.40 -0.39
C ASP A 306 -24.56 -17.86 -1.50
N GLU A 307 -24.36 -17.40 -2.74
CA GLU A 307 -25.24 -17.72 -3.87
C GLU A 307 -25.19 -19.16 -4.38
N ILE A 308 -24.26 -19.99 -3.90
CA ILE A 308 -24.08 -21.38 -4.39
C ILE A 308 -25.35 -22.20 -4.24
N ALA A 309 -26.04 -22.10 -3.10
CA ALA A 309 -27.30 -22.84 -2.88
C ALA A 309 -28.36 -22.49 -3.93
N ALA A 310 -28.55 -21.21 -4.20
CA ALA A 310 -29.50 -20.73 -5.21
C ALA A 310 -29.10 -21.17 -6.63
N MET A 311 -27.78 -21.17 -6.93
CA MET A 311 -27.27 -21.63 -8.23
C MET A 311 -27.52 -23.13 -8.45
N ILE A 312 -27.44 -23.95 -7.38
CA ILE A 312 -27.74 -25.39 -7.43
C ILE A 312 -29.22 -25.62 -7.69
N GLU A 313 -30.10 -24.95 -6.90
CA GLU A 313 -31.55 -25.09 -7.01
C GLU A 313 -32.07 -24.69 -8.39
N ASP A 314 -31.58 -23.61 -8.96
CA ASP A 314 -31.94 -23.16 -10.33
C ASP A 314 -31.66 -24.26 -11.36
N ARG A 315 -30.51 -24.92 -11.26
CA ARG A 315 -30.13 -25.97 -12.22
C ARG A 315 -30.90 -27.28 -12.00
N LEU A 316 -31.04 -27.71 -10.75
CA LEU A 316 -31.82 -28.91 -10.42
C LEU A 316 -33.27 -28.79 -10.84
N GLY A 317 -33.84 -27.57 -10.73
CA GLY A 317 -35.22 -27.28 -11.16
C GLY A 317 -35.43 -27.36 -12.68
N LYS A 318 -34.38 -27.13 -13.46
CA LYS A 318 -34.39 -27.20 -14.93
C LYS A 318 -34.15 -28.62 -15.50
N LEU A 319 -33.57 -29.51 -14.72
CA LEU A 319 -33.31 -30.90 -15.16
C LEU A 319 -34.60 -31.70 -15.21
N LYS A 320 -34.80 -32.44 -16.29
CA LYS A 320 -35.94 -33.38 -16.43
C LYS A 320 -35.89 -34.43 -15.33
N LYS A 321 -37.08 -34.79 -14.82
CA LYS A 321 -37.22 -35.87 -13.83
C LYS A 321 -36.85 -37.21 -14.41
#